data_4b6ca5c8f3c617ca2770f67ca4c8c825
#
_entry.id   4b6ca5c8f3c617ca2770f67ca4c8c825
#
_cell.length_a   1.000
_cell.length_b   1.000
_cell.length_c   1.000
_cell.angle_alpha   90.00
_cell.angle_beta   90.00
_cell.angle_gamma   90.00
#
_symmetry.space_group_name_H-M   'P 1'
#
loop_
_entity.id
_entity.type
_entity.pdbx_description
1 polymer ?
#
loop_
_entity_poly.entity_id
_entity_poly.type
_entity_poly.pdbx_seq_one_letter_code
_entity_poly.pdbx_strand_id
1 'polypeptide(L)'
;MKRTTLAVCGAVLAGAMFCGCTTVESTQKFNALGLGTPNEKAVCQTFVEIPGYYFWGLPLLVGSAAGDGKCALFQYTGTTENVVNLLTREAKSKGAARVINVQCTVTETPVCFFLFTRRSMQASGTGVRSKDAAVKNAVHQYEMAP
;
A
#
# COMPACT_ATOMS: atom_id res chain seq x y z
N MET A 1 14.49 22.70 34.16
CA MET A 1 13.32 21.92 33.77
C MET A 1 12.68 22.33 32.41
N LYS A 2 12.61 23.60 32.02
CA LYS A 2 11.98 24.02 30.73
C LYS A 2 12.72 23.55 29.46
N ARG A 3 14.07 23.43 29.51
CA ARG A 3 14.88 23.02 28.34
C ARG A 3 14.76 21.52 27.99
N THR A 4 14.64 20.67 29.00
CA THR A 4 14.46 19.21 28.80
C THR A 4 13.08 18.85 28.22
N THR A 5 12.03 19.56 28.62
CA THR A 5 10.69 19.35 28.09
C THR A 5 10.61 19.71 26.60
N LEU A 6 11.26 20.77 26.17
CA LEU A 6 11.32 21.19 24.77
C LEU A 6 12.07 20.17 23.90
N ALA A 7 13.18 19.62 24.43
CA ALA A 7 13.97 18.60 23.73
C ALA A 7 13.18 17.25 23.56
N VAL A 8 12.43 16.87 24.58
CA VAL A 8 11.60 15.65 24.52
C VAL A 8 10.44 15.83 23.54
N CYS A 9 9.76 16.97 23.55
CA CYS A 9 8.72 17.26 22.55
C CYS A 9 9.28 17.29 21.12
N GLY A 10 10.47 17.85 20.93
CA GLY A 10 11.15 17.86 19.63
C GLY A 10 11.51 16.45 19.14
N ALA A 11 12.00 15.59 20.02
CA ALA A 11 12.35 14.21 19.70
C ALA A 11 11.11 13.34 19.38
N VAL A 12 9.99 13.55 20.08
CA VAL A 12 8.73 12.86 19.81
C VAL A 12 8.12 13.30 18.47
N LEU A 13 8.17 14.60 18.16
CA LEU A 13 7.74 15.12 16.86
C LEU A 13 8.62 14.61 15.72
N ALA A 14 9.93 14.57 15.90
CA ALA A 14 10.85 14.00 14.92
C ALA A 14 10.60 12.50 14.71
N GLY A 15 10.38 11.73 15.79
CA GLY A 15 10.05 10.30 15.70
C GLY A 15 8.74 10.03 14.99
N ALA A 16 7.72 10.87 15.15
CA ALA A 16 6.44 10.75 14.46
C ALA A 16 6.55 11.01 12.95
N MET A 17 7.51 11.81 12.52
CA MET A 17 7.74 12.10 11.10
C MET A 17 8.26 10.88 10.29
N PHE A 18 8.87 9.90 10.95
CA PHE A 18 9.34 8.68 10.26
C PHE A 18 8.24 7.65 9.99
N CYS A 19 7.05 7.79 10.58
CA CYS A 19 5.93 6.85 10.40
C CYS A 19 4.95 7.25 9.28
N GLY A 20 5.28 8.26 8.47
CA GLY A 20 4.39 8.79 7.43
C GLY A 20 4.63 8.23 6.01
N CYS A 21 5.49 7.23 5.86
CA CYS A 21 5.82 6.68 4.54
C CYS A 21 4.79 5.63 4.08
N THR A 22 4.60 5.57 2.77
CA THR A 22 3.75 4.54 2.14
C THR A 22 4.32 3.16 2.40
N THR A 23 3.47 2.22 2.77
CA THR A 23 3.82 0.80 2.94
C THR A 23 3.14 -0.03 1.86
N VAL A 24 3.93 -0.86 1.18
CA VAL A 24 3.43 -1.81 0.18
C VAL A 24 3.94 -3.20 0.54
N GLU A 25 3.02 -4.10 0.83
CA GLU A 25 3.33 -5.49 1.17
C GLU A 25 2.67 -6.43 0.17
N SER A 26 3.38 -7.47 -0.22
CA SER A 26 2.80 -8.51 -1.06
C SER A 26 3.34 -9.89 -0.67
N THR A 27 2.47 -10.88 -0.67
CA THR A 27 2.84 -12.28 -0.44
C THR A 27 2.36 -13.15 -1.59
N GLN A 28 3.18 -14.13 -1.93
CA GLN A 28 2.85 -15.20 -2.89
C GLN A 28 2.62 -16.54 -2.19
N LYS A 29 2.74 -16.56 -0.86
CA LYS A 29 2.55 -17.77 -0.04
C LYS A 29 1.13 -17.78 0.52
N PHE A 30 0.32 -18.72 0.08
CA PHE A 30 -1.09 -18.84 0.49
C PHE A 30 -1.32 -19.98 1.50
N ASN A 31 -0.27 -20.56 2.07
CA ASN A 31 -0.35 -21.65 3.07
C ASN A 31 -1.35 -22.77 2.68
N ALA A 32 -1.30 -23.21 1.43
CA ALA A 32 -2.20 -24.20 0.82
C ALA A 32 -3.69 -23.78 0.73
N LEU A 33 -4.02 -22.53 1.00
CA LEU A 33 -5.38 -22.02 0.77
C LEU A 33 -5.66 -21.95 -0.74
N GLY A 34 -6.74 -22.58 -1.18
CA GLY A 34 -7.23 -22.52 -2.54
C GLY A 34 -7.93 -21.19 -2.84
N LEU A 35 -7.14 -20.14 -3.08
CA LEU A 35 -7.67 -18.83 -3.46
C LEU A 35 -7.78 -18.74 -4.98
N GLY A 36 -8.99 -18.54 -5.45
CA GLY A 36 -9.25 -18.33 -6.87
C GLY A 36 -10.48 -19.11 -7.37
N THR A 37 -10.85 -18.82 -8.59
CA THR A 37 -11.92 -19.54 -9.33
C THR A 37 -11.34 -20.71 -10.11
N PRO A 38 -12.17 -21.64 -10.64
CA PRO A 38 -11.69 -22.79 -11.41
C PRO A 38 -10.74 -22.41 -12.58
N ASN A 39 -10.97 -21.25 -13.20
CA ASN A 39 -10.20 -20.78 -14.36
C ASN A 39 -9.08 -19.79 -14.02
N GLU A 40 -8.92 -19.43 -12.74
CA GLU A 40 -7.94 -18.45 -12.32
C GLU A 40 -7.08 -18.98 -11.17
N LYS A 41 -5.82 -18.61 -11.18
CA LYS A 41 -4.86 -18.91 -10.13
C LYS A 41 -4.51 -17.63 -9.37
N ALA A 42 -4.64 -17.64 -8.07
CA ALA A 42 -4.11 -16.57 -7.23
C ALA A 42 -2.57 -16.57 -7.32
N VAL A 43 -2.00 -15.41 -7.56
CA VAL A 43 -0.56 -15.19 -7.73
C VAL A 43 0.03 -14.50 -6.52
N CYS A 44 -0.67 -13.48 -6.01
CA CYS A 44 -0.24 -12.71 -4.85
C CYS A 44 -1.44 -12.15 -4.09
N GLN A 45 -1.25 -11.94 -2.79
CA GLN A 45 -2.08 -11.07 -1.96
C GLN A 45 -1.31 -9.80 -1.73
N THR A 46 -1.90 -8.65 -2.02
CA THR A 46 -1.25 -7.35 -1.90
C THR A 46 -2.00 -6.47 -0.93
N PHE A 47 -1.26 -5.77 -0.09
CA PHE A 47 -1.75 -4.75 0.83
C PHE A 47 -0.96 -3.46 0.60
N VAL A 48 -1.67 -2.34 0.59
CA VAL A 48 -1.09 -1.00 0.44
C VAL A 48 -1.68 -0.09 1.49
N GLU A 49 -0.85 0.67 2.16
CA GLU A 49 -1.23 1.71 3.10
C GLU A 49 -0.54 3.02 2.75
N ILE A 50 -1.33 4.10 2.66
CA ILE A 50 -0.85 5.48 2.54
C ILE A 50 -1.28 6.23 3.80
N PRO A 51 -0.43 6.30 4.82
CA PRO A 51 -0.69 7.10 6.00
C PRO A 51 -0.44 8.59 5.72
N GLY A 52 -1.13 9.45 6.45
CA GLY A 52 -0.94 10.90 6.36
C GLY A 52 -1.21 11.59 7.69
N TYR A 53 -0.44 12.63 7.95
CA TYR A 53 -0.64 13.53 9.08
C TYR A 53 -1.17 14.86 8.56
N TYR A 54 -2.27 15.31 9.16
CA TYR A 54 -2.99 16.51 8.79
C TYR A 54 -3.05 17.45 9.97
N PHE A 55 -2.86 18.74 9.70
CA PHE A 55 -3.08 19.81 10.66
C PHE A 55 -4.27 20.65 10.18
N TRP A 56 -5.33 20.67 10.97
CA TRP A 56 -6.59 21.35 10.62
C TRP A 56 -7.09 21.01 9.19
N GLY A 57 -6.95 19.75 8.80
CA GLY A 57 -7.34 19.28 7.45
C GLY A 57 -6.31 19.54 6.34
N LEU A 58 -5.23 20.28 6.61
CA LEU A 58 -4.15 20.49 5.66
C LEU A 58 -3.12 19.34 5.75
N PRO A 59 -2.72 18.74 4.63
CA PRO A 59 -1.72 17.68 4.64
C PRO A 59 -0.36 18.25 5.01
N LEU A 60 0.27 17.71 6.06
CA LEU A 60 1.65 18.04 6.44
C LEU A 60 2.63 17.05 5.84
N LEU A 61 2.43 15.77 6.16
CA LEU A 61 3.25 14.67 5.71
C LEU A 61 2.32 13.53 5.33
N VAL A 62 2.34 13.11 4.08
CA VAL A 62 1.50 12.02 3.56
C VAL A 62 2.38 11.04 2.81
N GLY A 63 2.07 9.75 2.89
CA GLY A 63 2.74 8.73 2.10
C GLY A 63 2.62 9.05 0.60
N SER A 64 3.69 8.83 -0.15
CA SER A 64 3.72 9.14 -1.58
C SER A 64 3.05 8.05 -2.41
N ALA A 65 2.30 8.45 -3.43
CA ALA A 65 1.80 7.55 -4.47
C ALA A 65 2.90 6.98 -5.38
N ALA A 66 4.15 7.45 -5.25
CA ALA A 66 5.27 6.99 -6.06
C ALA A 66 5.78 5.58 -5.67
N GLY A 67 5.45 5.08 -4.46
CA GLY A 67 5.81 3.73 -4.04
C GLY A 67 6.15 3.59 -2.57
N ASP A 68 6.60 2.38 -2.23
CA ASP A 68 6.97 2.00 -0.88
C ASP A 68 8.11 2.84 -0.29
N GLY A 69 8.04 3.11 1.01
CA GLY A 69 9.03 3.88 1.74
C GLY A 69 9.10 5.37 1.39
N LYS A 70 8.20 5.89 0.54
CA LYS A 70 8.21 7.29 0.10
C LYS A 70 7.13 8.10 0.79
N CYS A 71 7.43 9.36 1.04
CA CYS A 71 6.48 10.33 1.58
C CYS A 71 6.52 11.64 0.77
N ALA A 72 5.46 12.41 0.87
CA ALA A 72 5.28 13.70 0.24
C ALA A 72 4.92 14.74 1.31
N LEU A 73 5.50 15.91 1.21
CA LEU A 73 5.20 17.04 2.08
C LEU A 73 4.17 17.96 1.41
N PHE A 74 3.17 18.38 2.18
CA PHE A 74 2.14 19.32 1.74
C PHE A 74 1.38 18.90 0.48
N GLN A 75 1.30 17.58 0.20
CA GLN A 75 0.60 17.03 -0.95
C GLN A 75 -0.53 16.09 -0.50
N TYR A 76 -1.68 16.21 -1.13
CA TYR A 76 -2.85 15.37 -0.87
C TYR A 76 -2.77 14.08 -1.69
N THR A 77 -1.82 13.20 -1.35
CA THR A 77 -1.58 11.93 -2.05
C THR A 77 -2.37 10.75 -1.48
N GLY A 78 -2.94 10.90 -0.27
CA GLY A 78 -3.76 9.88 0.38
C GLY A 78 -5.18 9.82 -0.21
N THR A 79 -5.30 9.37 -1.46
CA THR A 79 -6.58 9.19 -2.15
C THR A 79 -6.83 7.72 -2.44
N THR A 80 -8.11 7.32 -2.52
CA THR A 80 -8.50 5.95 -2.89
C THR A 80 -7.91 5.54 -4.24
N GLU A 81 -7.89 6.48 -5.19
CA GLU A 81 -7.32 6.24 -6.52
C GLU A 81 -5.83 5.88 -6.44
N ASN A 82 -5.04 6.64 -5.69
CA ASN A 82 -3.61 6.41 -5.53
C ASN A 82 -3.31 5.07 -4.86
N VAL A 83 -4.09 4.70 -3.84
CA VAL A 83 -3.94 3.42 -3.13
C VAL A 83 -4.28 2.25 -4.06
N VAL A 84 -5.35 2.33 -4.83
CA VAL A 84 -5.75 1.29 -5.81
C VAL A 84 -4.76 1.20 -6.95
N ASN A 85 -4.23 2.31 -7.44
CA ASN A 85 -3.20 2.33 -8.46
C ASN A 85 -1.90 1.66 -7.99
N LEU A 86 -1.47 1.95 -6.76
CA LEU A 86 -0.31 1.28 -6.14
C LEU A 86 -0.55 -0.22 -5.98
N LEU A 87 -1.72 -0.60 -5.46
CA LEU A 87 -2.12 -2.00 -5.31
C LEU A 87 -2.05 -2.75 -6.65
N THR A 88 -2.62 -2.16 -7.69
CA THR A 88 -2.66 -2.76 -9.02
C THR A 88 -1.27 -2.85 -9.64
N ARG A 89 -0.44 -1.82 -9.45
CA ARG A 89 0.95 -1.80 -9.94
C ARG A 89 1.78 -2.88 -9.26
N GLU A 90 1.65 -3.02 -7.95
CA GLU A 90 2.37 -4.06 -7.19
C GLU A 90 1.90 -5.47 -7.59
N ALA A 91 0.60 -5.71 -7.70
CA ALA A 91 0.07 -6.99 -8.15
C ALA A 91 0.56 -7.36 -9.56
N LYS A 92 0.63 -6.38 -10.48
CA LYS A 92 1.18 -6.58 -11.82
C LYS A 92 2.67 -6.92 -11.79
N SER A 93 3.46 -6.30 -10.91
CA SER A 93 4.89 -6.61 -10.74
C SER A 93 5.12 -8.05 -10.30
N LYS A 94 4.16 -8.64 -9.54
CA LYS A 94 4.16 -10.06 -9.13
C LYS A 94 3.58 -10.99 -10.20
N GLY A 95 3.22 -10.46 -11.37
CA GLY A 95 2.72 -11.22 -12.50
C GLY A 95 1.22 -11.51 -12.49
N ALA A 96 0.44 -10.75 -11.72
CA ALA A 96 -1.02 -10.80 -11.80
C ALA A 96 -1.51 -10.13 -13.08
N ALA A 97 -2.54 -10.71 -13.72
CA ALA A 97 -3.22 -10.11 -14.85
C ALA A 97 -4.29 -9.11 -14.41
N ARG A 98 -4.95 -9.39 -13.28
CA ARG A 98 -5.96 -8.52 -12.67
C ARG A 98 -5.97 -8.68 -11.15
N VAL A 99 -6.61 -7.76 -10.46
CA VAL A 99 -6.84 -7.82 -9.01
C VAL A 99 -8.33 -8.02 -8.75
N ILE A 100 -8.64 -8.94 -7.85
CA ILE A 100 -10.01 -9.22 -7.38
C ILE A 100 -10.10 -9.01 -5.87
N ASN A 101 -11.32 -8.97 -5.35
CA ASN A 101 -11.61 -8.78 -3.92
C ASN A 101 -10.92 -7.53 -3.34
N VAL A 102 -10.96 -6.43 -4.10
CA VAL A 102 -10.39 -5.17 -3.65
C VAL A 102 -11.25 -4.59 -2.53
N GLN A 103 -10.62 -4.36 -1.39
CA GLN A 103 -11.22 -3.71 -0.23
C GLN A 103 -10.42 -2.45 0.07
N CYS A 104 -11.14 -1.33 0.24
CA CYS A 104 -10.53 -0.06 0.62
C CYS A 104 -11.11 0.39 1.96
N THR A 105 -10.24 0.80 2.87
CA THR A 105 -10.61 1.30 4.19
C THR A 105 -9.91 2.62 4.47
N VAL A 106 -10.64 3.53 5.08
CA VAL A 106 -10.08 4.80 5.56
C VAL A 106 -10.20 4.82 7.08
N THR A 107 -9.08 5.04 7.74
CA THR A 107 -9.03 5.18 9.20
C THR A 107 -8.56 6.58 9.54
N GLU A 108 -9.29 7.25 10.41
CA GLU A 108 -8.93 8.57 10.93
C GLU A 108 -8.81 8.50 12.44
N THR A 109 -7.69 9.00 12.97
CA THR A 109 -7.41 9.01 14.40
C THR A 109 -6.92 10.40 14.80
N PRO A 110 -7.59 11.08 15.73
CA PRO A 110 -7.07 12.32 16.30
C PRO A 110 -5.80 12.02 17.09
N VAL A 111 -4.74 12.78 16.86
CA VAL A 111 -3.43 12.54 17.49
C VAL A 111 -3.22 13.50 18.66
N CYS A 112 -3.56 14.78 18.51
CA CYS A 112 -3.35 15.78 19.55
C CYS A 112 -4.37 16.93 19.41
N PHE A 113 -5.12 17.21 20.50
CA PHE A 113 -6.01 18.36 20.66
C PHE A 113 -6.88 18.71 19.44
N PHE A 114 -7.47 17.73 18.75
CA PHE A 114 -8.32 17.92 17.55
C PHE A 114 -7.65 18.62 16.36
N LEU A 115 -6.49 19.25 16.55
CA LEU A 115 -5.80 20.00 15.51
C LEU A 115 -5.00 19.08 14.58
N PHE A 116 -4.49 17.96 15.12
CA PHE A 116 -3.74 16.97 14.36
C PHE A 116 -4.54 15.69 14.20
N THR A 117 -4.64 15.24 12.97
CA THR A 117 -5.32 14.00 12.62
C THR A 117 -4.37 13.11 11.80
N ARG A 118 -4.27 11.86 12.18
CA ARG A 118 -3.67 10.82 11.34
C ARG A 118 -4.79 10.19 10.53
N ARG A 119 -4.66 10.23 9.22
CA ARG A 119 -5.55 9.54 8.28
C ARG A 119 -4.75 8.50 7.52
N SER A 120 -5.23 7.25 7.51
CA SER A 120 -4.61 6.17 6.76
C SER A 120 -5.60 5.64 5.73
N MET A 121 -5.17 5.61 4.48
CA MET A 121 -5.88 5.00 3.36
C MET A 121 -5.25 3.64 3.12
N GLN A 122 -6.06 2.58 3.22
CA GLN A 122 -5.61 1.21 3.06
C GLN A 122 -6.37 0.54 1.93
N ALA A 123 -5.69 -0.27 1.13
CA ALA A 123 -6.32 -1.16 0.17
C ALA A 123 -5.66 -2.54 0.22
N SER A 124 -6.48 -3.57 0.07
CA SER A 124 -6.03 -4.95 -0.07
C SER A 124 -6.73 -5.62 -1.25
N GLY A 125 -6.07 -6.60 -1.85
CA GLY A 125 -6.66 -7.33 -2.97
C GLY A 125 -5.83 -8.55 -3.37
N THR A 126 -6.47 -9.47 -4.07
CA THR A 126 -5.84 -10.70 -4.56
C THR A 126 -5.51 -10.55 -6.04
N GLY A 127 -4.24 -10.62 -6.38
CA GLY A 127 -3.78 -10.69 -7.77
C GLY A 127 -3.99 -12.07 -8.35
N VAL A 128 -4.67 -12.16 -9.48
CA VAL A 128 -4.98 -13.41 -10.17
C VAL A 128 -4.47 -13.41 -11.60
N ARG A 129 -4.19 -14.61 -12.10
CA ARG A 129 -3.84 -14.88 -13.51
C ARG A 129 -4.73 -15.98 -14.05
N SER A 130 -5.18 -15.88 -15.32
CA SER A 130 -5.86 -16.96 -16.00
C SER A 130 -4.91 -18.15 -16.14
N LYS A 131 -5.44 -19.36 -15.94
CA LYS A 131 -4.69 -20.60 -16.14
C LYS A 131 -4.30 -20.79 -17.61
N ASP A 132 -5.14 -20.35 -18.53
CA ASP A 132 -4.88 -20.46 -19.97
C ASP A 132 -3.72 -19.57 -20.42
N ALA A 133 -3.55 -18.38 -19.83
CA ALA A 133 -2.44 -17.50 -20.10
C ALA A 133 -1.11 -18.08 -19.57
N ALA A 134 -1.14 -18.83 -18.48
CA ALA A 134 0.04 -19.49 -17.94
C ALA A 134 0.51 -20.63 -18.87
N VAL A 135 -0.42 -21.38 -19.46
CA VAL A 135 -0.12 -22.44 -20.41
C VAL A 135 0.45 -21.87 -21.71
N LYS A 136 -0.14 -20.79 -22.26
CA LYS A 136 0.37 -20.12 -23.47
C LYS A 136 1.80 -19.60 -23.29
N ASN A 137 2.11 -18.98 -22.14
CA ASN A 137 3.47 -18.49 -21.87
C ASN A 137 4.48 -19.63 -21.69
N ALA A 138 4.08 -20.76 -21.10
CA ALA A 138 4.94 -21.94 -20.98
C ALA A 138 5.23 -22.56 -22.35
N VAL A 139 4.24 -22.70 -23.23
CA VAL A 139 4.42 -23.20 -24.59
C VAL A 139 5.34 -22.30 -25.41
N HIS A 140 5.16 -20.99 -25.32
CA HIS A 140 6.02 -20.04 -26.05
C HIS A 140 7.48 -20.04 -25.58
N GLN A 141 7.74 -20.34 -24.30
CA GLN A 141 9.11 -20.53 -23.80
C GLN A 141 9.74 -21.83 -24.30
N TYR A 142 8.96 -22.89 -24.49
CA TYR A 142 9.47 -24.15 -25.05
C TYR A 142 9.77 -24.03 -26.55
N GLU A 143 9.00 -23.24 -27.30
CA GLU A 143 9.24 -23.01 -28.73
C GLU A 143 10.47 -22.10 -29.02
N MET A 144 10.94 -21.32 -28.06
CA MET A 144 12.10 -20.44 -28.20
C MET A 144 13.39 -21.01 -27.57
N ALA A 145 13.35 -22.21 -27.02
CA ALA A 145 14.57 -22.87 -26.56
C ALA A 145 15.28 -23.51 -27.78
N PRO A 146 16.58 -23.13 -28.03
CA PRO A 146 17.35 -23.65 -29.15
C PRO A 146 17.68 -25.15 -29.01
#